data_39b877ac6d0b103878ffc5c2bed87708
#
_entry.id   39b877ac6d0b103878ffc5c2bed87708
#
_cell.length_a   1.000
_cell.length_b   1.000
_cell.length_c   1.000
_cell.angle_alpha   90.00
_cell.angle_beta   90.00
_cell.angle_gamma   90.00
#
_symmetry.space_group_name_H-M   'P 1'
#
loop_
_entity.id
_entity.type
_entity.pdbx_description
1 polymer ?
#
loop_
_entity_poly.entity_id
_entity_poly.type
_entity_poly.pdbx_seq_one_letter_code
_entity_poly.pdbx_strand_id
1 'polypeptide(L)'
;MIGKIISGSSFSGTVGYVMKEKSRILEAEGIVPPDAKRMAEDFNDQTLLNPRLKNTVGHISLSFSPKDAPRMTDALMTQIAKEYMQKMGITDTQYLLVRHLDQPHPHCHLVYNRVGNNGQTISDRNIKIRNAKVCRELTEKYGLYLAPGKDDVRRERLREPDKTRYEIHDAIKGCLPKSKSWN
;
A
#
# COMPACT_ATOMS: atom_id res chain seq x y z
N MET A 1 -2.98 -7.57 -7.65
CA MET A 1 -3.03 -6.61 -6.53
C MET A 1 -2.03 -5.49 -6.74
N ILE A 2 -2.37 -4.25 -6.34
CA ILE A 2 -1.50 -3.07 -6.44
C ILE A 2 -1.48 -2.39 -5.07
N GLY A 3 -0.29 -2.00 -4.60
CA GLY A 3 -0.09 -1.23 -3.38
C GLY A 3 0.32 0.22 -3.69
N LYS A 4 -0.41 1.21 -3.17
CA LYS A 4 -0.03 2.62 -3.22
C LYS A 4 0.40 3.07 -1.83
N ILE A 5 1.61 3.61 -1.71
CA ILE A 5 2.21 4.01 -0.44
C ILE A 5 2.22 5.54 -0.33
N ILE A 6 1.80 6.02 0.81
CA ILE A 6 1.83 7.42 1.22
C ILE A 6 2.46 7.50 2.61
N SER A 7 3.33 8.44 2.85
CA SER A 7 3.90 8.73 4.17
C SER A 7 3.43 10.12 4.61
N GLY A 8 3.18 10.28 5.90
CA GLY A 8 2.69 11.52 6.47
C GLY A 8 3.10 11.69 7.94
N SER A 9 2.62 12.78 8.53
CA SER A 9 2.90 13.12 9.94
C SER A 9 1.61 13.30 10.78
N SER A 10 0.42 13.18 10.17
CA SER A 10 -0.85 13.39 10.86
C SER A 10 -1.70 12.12 10.90
N PHE A 11 -1.77 11.48 12.06
CA PHE A 11 -2.70 10.37 12.27
C PHE A 11 -4.15 10.82 12.23
N SER A 12 -4.50 11.98 12.81
CA SER A 12 -5.85 12.50 12.79
C SER A 12 -6.39 12.65 11.36
N GLY A 13 -5.61 13.27 10.46
CA GLY A 13 -6.00 13.40 9.05
C GLY A 13 -6.11 12.07 8.33
N THR A 14 -5.17 11.12 8.59
CA THR A 14 -5.15 9.83 7.92
C THR A 14 -6.26 8.90 8.42
N VAL A 15 -6.46 8.81 9.74
CA VAL A 15 -7.52 8.00 10.35
C VAL A 15 -8.90 8.56 9.94
N GLY A 16 -9.08 9.88 10.01
CA GLY A 16 -10.33 10.52 9.54
C GLY A 16 -10.63 10.23 8.07
N TYR A 17 -9.59 10.18 7.21
CA TYR A 17 -9.76 9.82 5.81
C TYR A 17 -10.18 8.35 5.61
N VAL A 18 -9.58 7.40 6.34
CA VAL A 18 -9.90 5.96 6.15
C VAL A 18 -11.19 5.54 6.86
N MET A 19 -11.62 6.32 7.87
CA MET A 19 -12.87 6.07 8.64
C MET A 19 -14.10 6.82 8.09
N LYS A 20 -14.04 7.28 6.84
CA LYS A 20 -15.19 7.94 6.19
C LYS A 20 -16.37 6.99 5.98
N GLU A 21 -17.50 7.55 5.52
CA GLU A 21 -18.69 6.77 5.14
C GLU A 21 -18.33 5.57 4.22
N LYS A 22 -19.06 4.48 4.37
CA LYS A 22 -18.85 3.21 3.63
C LYS A 22 -17.48 2.58 3.88
N SER A 23 -16.96 2.71 5.09
CA SER A 23 -15.78 1.99 5.55
C SER A 23 -16.15 0.91 6.56
N ARG A 24 -15.33 -0.15 6.64
CA ARG A 24 -15.44 -1.23 7.62
C ARG A 24 -14.07 -1.55 8.18
N ILE A 25 -13.92 -1.48 9.49
CA ILE A 25 -12.70 -1.93 10.17
C ILE A 25 -12.60 -3.46 10.02
N LEU A 26 -11.50 -3.92 9.47
CA LEU A 26 -11.18 -5.34 9.37
C LEU A 26 -10.36 -5.82 10.57
N GLU A 27 -9.38 -5.04 10.98
CA GLU A 27 -8.52 -5.33 12.11
C GLU A 27 -7.88 -4.05 12.67
N ALA A 28 -7.59 -4.04 13.96
CA ALA A 28 -6.87 -2.96 14.64
C ALA A 28 -5.97 -3.58 15.72
N GLU A 29 -4.76 -3.06 15.84
CA GLU A 29 -3.76 -3.51 16.81
C GLU A 29 -3.16 -2.32 17.54
N GLY A 30 -3.14 -2.36 18.87
CA GLY A 30 -2.56 -1.31 19.71
C GLY A 30 -3.32 0.03 19.71
N ILE A 31 -4.56 0.06 19.20
CA ILE A 31 -5.46 1.22 19.18
C ILE A 31 -6.88 0.79 19.50
N VAL A 32 -7.74 1.70 19.97
CA VAL A 32 -9.09 1.39 20.40
C VAL A 32 -10.16 1.94 19.44
N PRO A 33 -10.68 1.11 18.51
CA PRO A 33 -11.78 1.49 17.63
C PRO A 33 -13.13 1.56 18.39
N PRO A 34 -14.19 2.20 17.83
CA PRO A 34 -14.24 2.75 16.47
C PRO A 34 -14.02 4.28 16.41
N ASP A 35 -13.75 4.95 17.51
CA ASP A 35 -13.65 6.41 17.54
C ASP A 35 -12.37 6.91 16.88
N ALA A 36 -12.52 7.66 15.76
CA ALA A 36 -11.38 8.12 14.96
C ALA A 36 -10.43 9.06 15.72
N LYS A 37 -10.99 9.90 16.62
CA LYS A 37 -10.18 10.81 17.43
C LYS A 37 -9.36 10.02 18.44
N ARG A 38 -9.98 9.06 19.13
CA ARG A 38 -9.31 8.20 20.09
C ARG A 38 -8.21 7.35 19.42
N MET A 39 -8.51 6.73 18.29
CA MET A 39 -7.50 5.97 17.54
C MET A 39 -6.31 6.84 17.13
N ALA A 40 -6.55 8.09 16.71
CA ALA A 40 -5.46 9.01 16.36
C ALA A 40 -4.62 9.42 17.59
N GLU A 41 -5.24 9.57 18.76
CA GLU A 41 -4.55 9.80 20.03
C GLU A 41 -3.67 8.61 20.40
N ASP A 42 -4.22 7.39 20.36
CA ASP A 42 -3.47 6.16 20.62
C ASP A 42 -2.24 6.01 19.70
N PHE A 43 -2.38 6.31 18.41
CA PHE A 43 -1.25 6.35 17.48
C PHE A 43 -0.22 7.42 17.86
N ASN A 44 -0.66 8.63 18.23
CA ASN A 44 0.23 9.73 18.58
C ASN A 44 1.04 9.43 19.86
N ASP A 45 0.43 8.78 20.84
CA ASP A 45 1.11 8.41 22.09
C ASP A 45 2.34 7.52 21.81
N GLN A 46 2.24 6.55 20.91
CA GLN A 46 3.39 5.72 20.54
C GLN A 46 4.49 6.51 19.82
N THR A 47 4.16 7.60 19.12
CA THR A 47 5.20 8.42 18.45
C THR A 47 6.16 9.08 19.44
N LEU A 48 5.77 9.25 20.70
CA LEU A 48 6.60 9.78 21.77
C LEU A 48 7.84 8.91 22.05
N LEU A 49 7.80 7.62 21.68
CA LEU A 49 8.96 6.71 21.78
C LEU A 49 10.09 7.08 20.80
N ASN A 50 9.79 7.86 19.75
CA ASN A 50 10.80 8.30 18.79
C ASN A 50 10.52 9.72 18.27
N PRO A 51 10.76 10.77 19.06
CA PRO A 51 10.44 12.15 18.71
C PRO A 51 11.29 12.73 17.55
N ARG A 52 12.35 12.01 17.14
CA ARG A 52 13.19 12.42 16.01
C ARG A 52 12.56 12.10 14.66
N LEU A 53 11.69 11.10 14.60
CA LEU A 53 11.01 10.70 13.35
C LEU A 53 9.90 11.69 13.02
N LYS A 54 10.01 12.42 11.90
CA LYS A 54 9.02 13.43 11.48
C LYS A 54 7.81 12.79 10.77
N ASN A 55 8.04 11.84 9.87
CA ASN A 55 7.00 11.17 9.12
C ASN A 55 6.65 9.85 9.80
N THR A 56 5.81 9.91 10.84
CA THR A 56 5.44 8.76 11.68
C THR A 56 4.33 7.90 11.07
N VAL A 57 3.55 8.45 10.15
CA VAL A 57 2.41 7.77 9.54
C VAL A 57 2.84 7.00 8.29
N GLY A 58 2.60 5.70 8.27
CA GLY A 58 2.59 4.90 7.07
C GLY A 58 1.13 4.64 6.63
N HIS A 59 0.81 4.94 5.37
CA HIS A 59 -0.50 4.68 4.81
C HIS A 59 -0.36 3.96 3.48
N ILE A 60 -0.96 2.78 3.38
CA ILE A 60 -0.90 1.93 2.19
C ILE A 60 -2.32 1.59 1.76
N SER A 61 -2.65 1.84 0.50
CA SER A 61 -3.88 1.35 -0.11
C SER A 61 -3.56 0.10 -0.92
N LEU A 62 -4.18 -1.02 -0.59
CA LEU A 62 -4.11 -2.27 -1.33
C LEU A 62 -5.37 -2.42 -2.18
N SER A 63 -5.22 -2.37 -3.50
CA SER A 63 -6.32 -2.47 -4.46
C SER A 63 -6.24 -3.77 -5.24
N PHE A 64 -7.40 -4.40 -5.42
CA PHE A 64 -7.56 -5.69 -6.11
C PHE A 64 -8.33 -5.48 -7.41
N SER A 65 -8.22 -6.41 -8.34
CA SER A 65 -8.98 -6.34 -9.59
C SER A 65 -10.48 -6.51 -9.33
N PRO A 66 -11.37 -5.83 -10.09
CA PRO A 66 -12.79 -6.16 -10.08
C PRO A 66 -13.08 -7.64 -10.38
N LYS A 67 -12.20 -8.31 -11.13
CA LYS A 67 -12.31 -9.76 -11.42
C LYS A 67 -12.14 -10.63 -10.17
N ASP A 68 -11.45 -10.13 -9.15
CA ASP A 68 -11.27 -10.82 -7.87
C ASP A 68 -12.42 -10.54 -6.88
N ALA A 69 -13.31 -9.60 -7.19
CA ALA A 69 -14.36 -9.16 -6.26
C ALA A 69 -15.21 -10.29 -5.69
N PRO A 70 -15.65 -11.32 -6.47
CA PRO A 70 -16.51 -12.40 -5.94
C PRO A 70 -15.84 -13.24 -4.84
N ARG A 71 -14.52 -13.32 -4.83
CA ARG A 71 -13.75 -14.11 -3.85
C ARG A 71 -13.10 -13.27 -2.75
N MET A 72 -13.12 -11.92 -2.87
CA MET A 72 -12.47 -11.02 -1.93
C MET A 72 -13.33 -10.79 -0.69
N THR A 73 -13.37 -11.78 0.19
CA THR A 73 -14.01 -11.69 1.52
C THR A 73 -13.18 -10.81 2.46
N ASP A 74 -13.79 -10.35 3.57
CA ASP A 74 -13.08 -9.60 4.60
C ASP A 74 -11.94 -10.43 5.21
N ALA A 75 -12.18 -11.72 5.46
CA ALA A 75 -11.16 -12.63 5.98
C ALA A 75 -9.96 -12.80 5.04
N LEU A 76 -10.22 -13.01 3.73
CA LEU A 76 -9.15 -13.14 2.74
C LEU A 76 -8.36 -11.83 2.60
N MET A 77 -9.06 -10.69 2.59
CA MET A 77 -8.43 -9.37 2.51
C MET A 77 -7.52 -9.10 3.71
N THR A 78 -7.99 -9.42 4.92
CA THR A 78 -7.20 -9.33 6.15
C THR A 78 -5.97 -10.23 6.09
N GLN A 79 -6.14 -11.48 5.68
CA GLN A 79 -5.03 -12.43 5.55
C GLN A 79 -3.94 -11.92 4.58
N ILE A 80 -4.34 -11.43 3.40
CA ILE A 80 -3.41 -10.87 2.42
C ILE A 80 -2.71 -9.62 2.97
N ALA A 81 -3.45 -8.73 3.64
CA ALA A 81 -2.89 -7.52 4.23
C ALA A 81 -1.87 -7.82 5.34
N LYS A 82 -2.14 -8.80 6.21
CA LYS A 82 -1.20 -9.23 7.26
C LYS A 82 0.07 -9.85 6.67
N GLU A 83 -0.05 -10.70 5.65
CA GLU A 83 1.12 -11.24 4.98
C GLU A 83 1.91 -10.16 4.22
N TYR A 84 1.20 -9.20 3.62
CA TYR A 84 1.84 -8.03 3.02
C TYR A 84 2.65 -7.23 4.05
N MET A 85 2.08 -6.98 5.25
CA MET A 85 2.79 -6.29 6.34
C MET A 85 4.07 -7.02 6.71
N GLN A 86 4.00 -8.33 6.94
CA GLN A 86 5.17 -9.15 7.28
C GLN A 86 6.28 -9.05 6.21
N LYS A 87 5.92 -9.22 4.93
CA LYS A 87 6.87 -9.14 3.81
C LYS A 87 7.45 -7.74 3.62
N MET A 88 6.71 -6.71 3.99
CA MET A 88 7.17 -5.31 3.98
C MET A 88 7.98 -4.93 5.22
N GLY A 89 8.10 -5.82 6.21
CA GLY A 89 8.77 -5.53 7.47
C GLY A 89 7.99 -4.55 8.36
N ILE A 90 6.66 -4.50 8.20
CA ILE A 90 5.76 -3.74 9.07
C ILE A 90 5.32 -4.70 10.16
N THR A 91 6.10 -4.77 11.22
CA THR A 91 5.92 -5.69 12.35
C THR A 91 6.11 -4.95 13.66
N ASP A 92 5.57 -5.52 14.75
CA ASP A 92 5.72 -4.98 16.11
C ASP A 92 5.35 -3.49 16.21
N THR A 93 4.18 -3.13 15.68
CA THR A 93 3.70 -1.74 15.67
C THR A 93 2.17 -1.68 15.66
N GLN A 94 1.63 -0.54 16.06
CA GLN A 94 0.22 -0.23 15.94
C GLN A 94 -0.21 -0.17 14.47
N TYR A 95 -1.40 -0.71 14.16
CA TYR A 95 -1.99 -0.56 12.83
C TYR A 95 -3.52 -0.57 12.86
N LEU A 96 -4.10 -0.02 11.80
CA LEU A 96 -5.51 -0.03 11.49
C LEU A 96 -5.70 -0.52 10.05
N LEU A 97 -6.49 -1.58 9.86
CA LEU A 97 -6.85 -2.10 8.54
C LEU A 97 -8.33 -1.85 8.29
N VAL A 98 -8.64 -1.10 7.24
CA VAL A 98 -10.01 -0.66 6.90
C VAL A 98 -10.33 -1.03 5.45
N ARG A 99 -11.44 -1.72 5.23
CA ARG A 99 -12.01 -1.95 3.90
C ARG A 99 -12.89 -0.77 3.51
N HIS A 100 -12.72 -0.26 2.30
CA HIS A 100 -13.65 0.71 1.70
C HIS A 100 -14.61 0.03 0.74
N LEU A 101 -15.85 0.53 0.71
CA LEU A 101 -16.96 0.01 -0.11
C LEU A 101 -17.48 1.09 -1.08
N ASP A 102 -16.67 2.12 -1.34
CA ASP A 102 -17.01 3.30 -2.15
C ASP A 102 -16.59 3.19 -3.62
N GLN A 103 -15.89 2.11 -3.98
CA GLN A 103 -15.40 1.87 -5.35
C GLN A 103 -15.85 0.49 -5.86
N PRO A 104 -15.99 0.32 -7.19
CA PRO A 104 -16.40 -0.97 -7.76
C PRO A 104 -15.33 -2.07 -7.64
N HIS A 105 -14.08 -1.71 -7.36
CA HIS A 105 -13.00 -2.67 -7.11
C HIS A 105 -12.73 -2.81 -5.62
N PRO A 106 -12.49 -4.04 -5.13
CA PRO A 106 -12.16 -4.26 -3.74
C PRO A 106 -10.86 -3.56 -3.37
N HIS A 107 -10.86 -2.86 -2.25
CA HIS A 107 -9.63 -2.26 -1.71
C HIS A 107 -9.72 -2.09 -0.20
N CYS A 108 -8.54 -2.04 0.42
CA CYS A 108 -8.41 -1.70 1.83
C CYS A 108 -7.27 -0.71 2.06
N HIS A 109 -7.36 -0.02 3.17
CA HIS A 109 -6.35 0.90 3.64
C HIS A 109 -5.70 0.33 4.90
N LEU A 110 -4.39 0.31 4.90
CA LEU A 110 -3.56 -0.02 6.03
C LEU A 110 -2.91 1.28 6.52
N VAL A 111 -3.25 1.72 7.71
CA VAL A 111 -2.56 2.80 8.43
C VAL A 111 -1.73 2.14 9.51
N TYR A 112 -0.45 2.50 9.61
CA TYR A 112 0.43 1.95 10.65
C TYR A 112 1.38 3.01 11.20
N ASN A 113 1.81 2.80 12.44
CA ASN A 113 2.81 3.64 13.05
C ASN A 113 4.21 3.23 12.56
N ARG A 114 5.00 4.17 12.04
CA ARG A 114 6.39 3.92 11.67
C ARG A 114 7.33 3.90 12.85
N VAL A 115 6.84 4.25 14.03
CA VAL A 115 7.50 4.00 15.31
C VAL A 115 7.02 2.67 15.83
N GLY A 116 7.89 1.68 15.96
CA GLY A 116 7.58 0.37 16.53
C GLY A 116 7.35 0.44 18.04
N ASN A 117 6.78 -0.62 18.62
CA ASN A 117 6.54 -0.73 20.07
C ASN A 117 7.82 -0.60 20.89
N ASN A 118 8.97 -0.89 20.30
CA ASN A 118 10.30 -0.73 20.88
C ASN A 118 10.96 0.64 20.58
N GLY A 119 10.23 1.60 19.99
CA GLY A 119 10.72 2.93 19.62
C GLY A 119 11.58 2.95 18.33
N GLN A 120 11.85 1.80 17.71
CA GLN A 120 12.64 1.77 16.48
C GLN A 120 11.79 2.19 15.27
N THR A 121 12.47 2.75 14.27
CA THR A 121 11.80 3.18 13.03
C THR A 121 11.60 2.01 12.08
N ILE A 122 10.36 1.78 11.63
CA ILE A 122 10.07 0.88 10.52
C ILE A 122 10.60 1.52 9.23
N SER A 123 11.56 0.83 8.61
CA SER A 123 12.32 1.35 7.46
C SER A 123 11.47 1.50 6.20
N ASP A 124 11.56 2.67 5.57
CA ASP A 124 11.01 2.95 4.24
C ASP A 124 12.05 2.87 3.12
N ARG A 125 13.25 2.38 3.41
CA ARG A 125 14.30 2.20 2.40
C ARG A 125 13.82 1.30 1.27
N ASN A 126 13.92 1.80 0.03
CA ASN A 126 13.48 1.10 -1.18
C ASN A 126 12.02 0.62 -1.14
N ILE A 127 11.17 1.30 -0.36
CA ILE A 127 9.80 0.86 -0.06
C ILE A 127 8.97 0.63 -1.34
N LYS A 128 9.14 1.45 -2.38
CA LYS A 128 8.43 1.31 -3.65
C LYS A 128 8.82 0.04 -4.40
N ILE A 129 10.11 -0.31 -4.39
CA ILE A 129 10.63 -1.53 -5.04
C ILE A 129 10.15 -2.77 -4.28
N ARG A 130 10.28 -2.76 -2.93
CA ARG A 130 9.77 -3.84 -2.07
C ARG A 130 8.27 -4.05 -2.26
N ASN A 131 7.49 -2.95 -2.25
CA ASN A 131 6.05 -3.00 -2.49
C ASN A 131 5.69 -3.66 -3.82
N ALA A 132 6.33 -3.26 -4.92
CA ALA A 132 6.05 -3.84 -6.23
C ALA A 132 6.34 -5.37 -6.25
N LYS A 133 7.45 -5.78 -5.65
CA LYS A 133 7.84 -7.19 -5.51
C LYS A 133 6.82 -7.97 -4.66
N VAL A 134 6.51 -7.48 -3.47
CA VAL A 134 5.55 -8.12 -2.54
C VAL A 134 4.15 -8.20 -3.13
N CYS A 135 3.67 -7.13 -3.78
CA CYS A 135 2.38 -7.15 -4.46
C CYS A 135 2.31 -8.22 -5.55
N ARG A 136 3.38 -8.40 -6.33
CA ARG A 136 3.45 -9.44 -7.36
C ARG A 136 3.44 -10.84 -6.75
N GLU A 137 4.30 -11.10 -5.77
CA GLU A 137 4.38 -12.39 -5.07
C GLU A 137 3.02 -12.79 -4.46
N LEU A 138 2.34 -11.86 -3.79
CA LEU A 138 1.03 -12.14 -3.19
C LEU A 138 -0.06 -12.32 -4.25
N THR A 139 -0.01 -11.58 -5.37
CA THR A 139 -0.93 -11.77 -6.50
C THR A 139 -0.81 -13.19 -7.05
N GLU A 140 0.40 -13.68 -7.25
CA GLU A 140 0.69 -15.03 -7.73
C GLU A 140 0.28 -16.08 -6.69
N LYS A 141 0.70 -15.92 -5.43
CA LYS A 141 0.41 -16.87 -4.33
C LYS A 141 -1.09 -17.11 -4.11
N TYR A 142 -1.87 -16.04 -4.13
CA TYR A 142 -3.32 -16.12 -3.90
C TYR A 142 -4.13 -16.36 -5.19
N GLY A 143 -3.48 -16.54 -6.33
CA GLY A 143 -4.12 -16.75 -7.64
C GLY A 143 -5.04 -15.58 -8.00
N LEU A 144 -4.64 -14.35 -7.65
CA LEU A 144 -5.39 -13.13 -7.99
C LEU A 144 -5.11 -12.73 -9.43
N TYR A 145 -6.01 -11.93 -10.00
CA TYR A 145 -5.84 -11.44 -11.36
C TYR A 145 -4.54 -10.62 -11.48
N LEU A 146 -3.62 -11.13 -12.29
CA LEU A 146 -2.42 -10.40 -12.68
C LEU A 146 -2.78 -9.48 -13.87
N ALA A 147 -2.66 -8.17 -13.67
CA ALA A 147 -2.89 -7.24 -14.75
C ALA A 147 -1.87 -7.48 -15.88
N PRO A 148 -2.27 -7.35 -17.16
CA PRO A 148 -1.36 -7.42 -18.28
C PRO A 148 -0.16 -6.49 -18.08
N GLY A 149 1.01 -6.93 -18.54
CA GLY A 149 2.23 -6.14 -18.48
C GLY A 149 2.15 -4.88 -19.35
N LYS A 150 3.21 -4.08 -19.32
CA LYS A 150 3.30 -2.85 -20.13
C LYS A 150 3.15 -3.10 -21.63
N ASP A 151 3.50 -4.28 -22.10
CA ASP A 151 3.43 -4.65 -23.51
C ASP A 151 1.99 -4.83 -24.01
N ASP A 152 1.03 -5.12 -23.09
CA ASP A 152 -0.39 -5.35 -23.41
C ASP A 152 -1.30 -4.14 -23.16
N VAL A 153 -0.71 -2.97 -22.88
CA VAL A 153 -1.48 -1.74 -22.62
C VAL A 153 -2.00 -1.15 -23.93
N ARG A 154 -3.30 -0.85 -23.98
CA ARG A 154 -3.91 -0.11 -25.10
C ARG A 154 -3.42 1.33 -25.10
N ARG A 155 -2.34 1.60 -25.80
CA ARG A 155 -1.62 2.88 -25.82
C ARG A 155 -2.42 4.04 -26.38
N GLU A 156 -3.39 3.75 -27.27
CA GLU A 156 -4.28 4.74 -27.86
C GLU A 156 -5.18 5.44 -26.82
N ARG A 157 -5.38 4.82 -25.66
CA ARG A 157 -6.21 5.33 -24.55
C ARG A 157 -5.42 6.06 -23.46
N LEU A 158 -4.11 6.14 -23.59
CA LEU A 158 -3.26 6.81 -22.60
C LEU A 158 -3.34 8.32 -22.78
N ARG A 159 -3.33 9.05 -21.65
CA ARG A 159 -3.15 10.51 -21.65
C ARG A 159 -1.68 10.83 -21.95
N GLU A 160 -1.44 12.03 -22.52
CA GLU A 160 -0.12 12.46 -23.01
C GLU A 160 1.07 12.17 -22.05
N PRO A 161 1.03 12.45 -20.75
CA PRO A 161 2.18 12.15 -19.89
C PRO A 161 2.54 10.66 -19.81
N ASP A 162 1.54 9.77 -19.90
CA ASP A 162 1.77 8.33 -19.84
C ASP A 162 2.16 7.79 -21.20
N LYS A 163 1.60 8.32 -22.29
CA LYS A 163 1.98 7.98 -23.67
C LYS A 163 3.47 8.26 -23.92
N THR A 164 3.95 9.45 -23.57
CA THR A 164 5.36 9.83 -23.65
C THR A 164 6.26 8.88 -22.82
N ARG A 165 5.85 8.48 -21.63
CA ARG A 165 6.61 7.51 -20.82
C ARG A 165 6.75 6.15 -21.49
N TYR A 166 5.71 5.67 -22.17
CA TYR A 166 5.78 4.42 -22.94
C TYR A 166 6.68 4.55 -24.17
N GLU A 167 6.64 5.67 -24.87
CA GLU A 167 7.51 5.96 -26.03
C GLU A 167 8.99 5.97 -25.61
N ILE A 168 9.32 6.65 -24.50
CA ILE A 168 10.66 6.65 -23.92
C ILE A 168 11.11 5.25 -23.52
N HIS A 169 10.22 4.49 -22.86
CA HIS A 169 10.51 3.10 -22.47
C HIS A 169 10.84 2.23 -23.69
N ASP A 170 10.09 2.36 -24.77
CA ASP A 170 10.31 1.57 -26.00
C ASP A 170 11.59 1.98 -26.72
N ALA A 171 11.89 3.28 -26.77
CA ALA A 171 13.14 3.78 -27.30
C ALA A 171 14.34 3.20 -26.53
N ILE A 172 14.29 3.21 -25.20
CA ILE A 172 15.33 2.61 -24.35
C ILE A 172 15.43 1.10 -24.59
N LYS A 173 14.30 0.37 -24.59
CA LYS A 173 14.25 -1.08 -24.83
C LYS A 173 14.81 -1.45 -26.20
N GLY A 174 14.59 -0.61 -27.22
CA GLY A 174 15.11 -0.78 -28.57
C GLY A 174 16.62 -0.50 -28.70
N CYS A 175 17.18 0.35 -27.84
CA CYS A 175 18.60 0.70 -27.84
C CYS A 175 19.46 -0.29 -27.03
N LEU A 176 18.93 -0.86 -25.94
CA LEU A 176 19.65 -1.75 -25.03
C LEU A 176 20.30 -2.97 -25.73
N PRO A 177 19.64 -3.68 -26.69
CA PRO A 177 20.27 -4.79 -27.39
C PRO A 177 21.38 -4.38 -28.36
N LYS A 178 21.44 -3.10 -28.74
CA LYS A 178 22.42 -2.55 -29.69
C LYS A 178 23.63 -1.94 -28.99
N SER A 179 23.57 -1.71 -27.69
CA SER A 179 24.69 -1.19 -26.91
C SER A 179 25.66 -2.33 -26.58
N LYS A 180 26.76 -2.42 -27.30
CA LYS A 180 27.91 -3.25 -26.93
C LYS A 180 28.64 -2.54 -25.80
N SER A 181 28.43 -2.99 -24.56
CA SER A 181 29.17 -2.62 -23.33
C SER A 181 29.40 -1.10 -23.08
N TRP A 182 29.22 -0.70 -21.84
CA TRP A 182 29.76 0.55 -21.32
C TRP A 182 31.26 0.29 -20.99
N ASN A 183 32.16 0.65 -21.91
CA ASN A 183 33.58 0.84 -21.59
C ASN A 183 33.79 2.30 -21.25
#